data_665fdc162e620989732381d8cc2d78cf
#
_entry.id   665fdc162e620989732381d8cc2d78cf
#
_cell.length_a   1.000
_cell.length_b   1.000
_cell.length_c   1.000
_cell.angle_alpha   90.00
_cell.angle_beta   90.00
_cell.angle_gamma   90.00
#
_symmetry.space_group_name_H-M   'P 1'
#
loop_
_entity.id
_entity.type
_entity.pdbx_description
1 polymer ?
#
loop_
_entity_poly.entity_id
_entity_poly.type
_entity_poly.pdbx_seq_one_letter_code
_entity_poly.pdbx_strand_id
1 'polypeptide(L)'
;MRTKVVMVLAVVAALVAGTVSAVMAQSSPPASAPPATVSKQCYSKPCYGNANREVIYERIGDGKSDLIRAFGNFDRLHANTYSRDQDQLYGYGGDDFVYVDDGDTKDAAVGGTGFDWCYVDATIEAANSCDKVVVR
;
A
#
# COMPACT_ATOMS: atom_id res chain seq x y z
N MET A 1 -18.06 -58.11 63.01
CA MET A 1 -17.25 -56.93 62.72
C MET A 1 -17.30 -56.62 61.22
N ARG A 2 -17.95 -55.53 60.78
CA ARG A 2 -18.10 -55.18 59.38
C ARG A 2 -17.15 -54.06 59.04
N THR A 3 -16.16 -54.38 58.25
CA THR A 3 -15.14 -53.37 57.77
C THR A 3 -15.74 -52.61 56.60
N LYS A 4 -15.94 -51.33 56.76
CA LYS A 4 -16.35 -50.43 55.68
C LYS A 4 -15.12 -50.01 54.90
N VAL A 5 -15.07 -50.39 53.63
CA VAL A 5 -14.07 -49.86 52.68
C VAL A 5 -14.58 -48.53 52.15
N VAL A 6 -13.83 -47.49 52.41
CA VAL A 6 -14.06 -46.14 51.89
C VAL A 6 -13.29 -46.04 50.59
N MET A 7 -13.99 -45.93 49.49
CA MET A 7 -13.41 -45.72 48.18
C MET A 7 -13.23 -44.21 47.99
N VAL A 8 -11.99 -43.74 48.00
CA VAL A 8 -11.66 -42.36 47.68
C VAL A 8 -11.52 -42.22 46.16
N LEU A 9 -12.49 -41.53 45.52
CA LEU A 9 -12.39 -41.16 44.15
C LEU A 9 -11.48 -39.93 44.02
N ALA A 10 -10.27 -40.13 43.48
CA ALA A 10 -9.39 -39.02 43.10
C ALA A 10 -9.86 -38.49 41.71
N VAL A 11 -10.46 -37.31 41.72
CA VAL A 11 -10.75 -36.56 40.47
C VAL A 11 -9.48 -35.90 40.01
N VAL A 12 -8.85 -36.41 38.97
CA VAL A 12 -7.72 -35.74 38.32
C VAL A 12 -8.30 -34.70 37.36
N ALA A 13 -8.24 -33.44 37.78
CA ALA A 13 -8.56 -32.34 36.90
C ALA A 13 -7.34 -32.09 35.96
N ALA A 14 -7.47 -32.53 34.70
CA ALA A 14 -6.52 -32.22 33.67
C ALA A 14 -6.69 -30.73 33.27
N LEU A 15 -5.81 -29.86 33.72
CA LEU A 15 -5.67 -28.50 33.17
C LEU A 15 -5.08 -28.59 31.75
N VAL A 16 -5.93 -28.45 30.75
CA VAL A 16 -5.50 -28.22 29.37
C VAL A 16 -5.10 -26.75 29.29
N ALA A 17 -3.81 -26.48 29.44
CA ALA A 17 -3.26 -25.18 29.12
C ALA A 17 -3.28 -25.02 27.59
N GLY A 18 -4.36 -24.40 27.10
CA GLY A 18 -4.44 -23.97 25.69
C GLY A 18 -3.45 -22.84 25.46
N THR A 19 -2.31 -23.16 24.81
CA THR A 19 -1.43 -22.13 24.28
C THR A 19 -2.14 -21.46 23.13
N VAL A 20 -2.68 -20.26 23.36
CA VAL A 20 -3.17 -19.40 22.31
C VAL A 20 -1.92 -18.89 21.55
N SER A 21 -1.54 -19.58 20.51
CA SER A 21 -0.55 -19.05 19.56
C SER A 21 -1.21 -17.84 18.89
N ALA A 22 -0.80 -16.65 19.33
CA ALA A 22 -1.10 -15.44 18.57
C ALA A 22 -0.40 -15.56 17.23
N VAL A 23 -1.16 -15.97 16.21
CA VAL A 23 -0.74 -15.86 14.82
C VAL A 23 -0.69 -14.36 14.56
N MET A 24 0.52 -13.78 14.63
CA MET A 24 0.77 -12.47 14.07
C MET A 24 0.44 -12.58 12.58
N ALA A 25 -0.69 -12.04 12.20
CA ALA A 25 -1.01 -11.85 10.80
C ALA A 25 0.07 -10.94 10.22
N GLN A 26 1.08 -11.55 9.61
CA GLN A 26 1.97 -10.82 8.73
C GLN A 26 1.09 -10.28 7.63
N SER A 27 0.94 -8.97 7.56
CA SER A 27 0.32 -8.30 6.42
C SER A 27 1.24 -8.52 5.22
N SER A 28 1.05 -9.69 4.59
CA SER A 28 1.63 -9.92 3.27
C SER A 28 1.09 -8.81 2.36
N PRO A 29 1.92 -8.21 1.51
CA PRO A 29 1.39 -7.34 0.47
C PRO A 29 0.28 -8.09 -0.26
N PRO A 30 -0.86 -7.46 -0.56
CA PRO A 30 -1.98 -8.14 -1.16
C PRO A 30 -1.50 -8.89 -2.40
N ALA A 31 -1.64 -10.22 -2.36
CA ALA A 31 -1.25 -11.08 -3.46
C ALA A 31 -1.98 -10.58 -4.71
N SER A 32 -1.24 -10.09 -5.69
CA SER A 32 -1.68 -9.64 -7.00
C SER A 32 -3.10 -9.06 -7.00
N ALA A 33 -3.18 -7.76 -6.73
CA ALA A 33 -4.41 -7.03 -7.01
C ALA A 33 -4.86 -7.35 -8.43
N PRO A 34 -6.16 -7.64 -8.67
CA PRO A 34 -6.65 -7.89 -10.00
C PRO A 34 -6.21 -6.75 -10.94
N PRO A 35 -5.91 -7.03 -12.21
CA PRO A 35 -5.40 -6.03 -13.13
C PRO A 35 -6.31 -4.80 -13.12
N ALA A 36 -5.71 -3.61 -13.09
CA ALA A 36 -6.46 -2.37 -13.18
C ALA A 36 -7.27 -2.36 -14.48
N THR A 37 -8.54 -2.05 -14.37
CA THR A 37 -9.48 -2.20 -15.48
C THR A 37 -9.37 -1.05 -16.48
N VAL A 38 -8.76 0.07 -16.09
CA VAL A 38 -8.65 1.27 -16.93
C VAL A 38 -7.23 1.80 -16.89
N SER A 39 -6.61 1.88 -18.06
CA SER A 39 -5.35 2.61 -18.23
C SER A 39 -5.65 3.98 -18.83
N LYS A 40 -5.19 5.02 -18.18
CA LYS A 40 -5.41 6.41 -18.58
C LYS A 40 -4.07 7.11 -18.77
N GLN A 41 -3.92 7.78 -19.90
CA GLN A 41 -2.79 8.67 -20.14
C GLN A 41 -3.22 10.12 -19.96
N CYS A 42 -2.43 10.87 -19.23
CA CYS A 42 -2.68 12.29 -18.97
C CYS A 42 -2.27 13.16 -20.15
N TYR A 43 -3.20 13.93 -20.67
CA TYR A 43 -2.97 14.88 -21.76
C TYR A 43 -3.22 16.33 -21.35
N SER A 44 -3.70 16.55 -20.13
CA SER A 44 -4.03 17.88 -19.60
C SER A 44 -3.61 18.00 -18.15
N LYS A 45 -3.21 19.20 -17.75
CA LYS A 45 -2.85 19.52 -16.37
C LYS A 45 -3.97 20.28 -15.67
N PRO A 46 -4.35 19.91 -14.46
CA PRO A 46 -4.05 18.65 -13.79
C PRO A 46 -4.78 17.45 -14.40
N CYS A 47 -4.21 16.25 -14.23
CA CYS A 47 -4.84 15.01 -14.62
C CYS A 47 -5.63 14.44 -13.45
N TYR A 48 -6.90 14.19 -13.67
CA TYR A 48 -7.80 13.67 -12.64
C TYR A 48 -8.18 12.22 -12.93
N GLY A 49 -8.02 11.35 -11.95
CA GLY A 49 -8.64 10.04 -11.90
C GLY A 49 -10.12 10.13 -11.54
N ASN A 50 -10.65 9.04 -11.06
CA ASN A 50 -12.02 8.93 -10.55
C ASN A 50 -12.04 7.97 -9.34
N ALA A 51 -13.20 7.62 -8.84
CA ALA A 51 -13.33 6.72 -7.68
C ALA A 51 -13.23 5.22 -8.07
N ASN A 52 -12.72 4.87 -9.25
CA ASN A 52 -12.49 3.48 -9.65
C ASN A 52 -10.99 3.19 -9.61
N ARG A 53 -10.66 1.91 -9.61
CA ARG A 53 -9.29 1.45 -9.75
C ARG A 53 -8.71 1.82 -11.12
N GLU A 54 -7.61 2.57 -11.12
CA GLU A 54 -6.99 3.07 -12.34
C GLU A 54 -5.48 2.78 -12.40
N VAL A 55 -4.94 2.77 -13.62
CA VAL A 55 -3.52 2.98 -13.87
C VAL A 55 -3.40 4.28 -14.64
N ILE A 56 -2.78 5.27 -14.03
CA ILE A 56 -2.64 6.61 -14.60
C ILE A 56 -1.17 6.85 -14.94
N TYR A 57 -0.92 7.12 -16.20
CA TYR A 57 0.41 7.46 -16.69
C TYR A 57 0.46 8.93 -17.05
N GLU A 58 1.54 9.58 -16.67
CA GLU A 58 1.87 10.86 -17.24
C GLU A 58 2.12 10.74 -18.75
N ARG A 59 1.94 11.83 -19.47
CA ARG A 59 2.20 11.85 -20.92
C ARG A 59 3.69 11.71 -21.19
N ILE A 60 4.06 10.66 -21.85
CA ILE A 60 5.44 10.37 -22.22
C ILE A 60 5.98 11.48 -23.14
N GLY A 61 7.10 12.07 -22.77
CA GLY A 61 7.98 12.85 -23.66
C GLY A 61 7.62 14.32 -23.84
N ASP A 62 6.86 14.93 -22.94
CA ASP A 62 6.64 16.36 -23.03
C ASP A 62 7.61 17.20 -22.12
N GLY A 63 8.28 16.56 -21.15
CA GLY A 63 9.30 17.17 -20.29
C GLY A 63 8.79 18.36 -19.49
N LYS A 64 7.54 18.32 -19.07
CA LYS A 64 6.89 19.35 -18.28
C LYS A 64 6.37 18.75 -17.00
N SER A 65 6.49 19.50 -15.94
CA SER A 65 5.96 19.13 -14.64
C SER A 65 4.46 18.86 -14.69
N ASP A 66 4.04 17.71 -14.21
CA ASP A 66 2.65 17.27 -14.23
C ASP A 66 2.05 17.10 -12.83
N LEU A 67 0.73 17.14 -12.77
CA LEU A 67 -0.03 16.97 -11.56
C LEU A 67 -1.08 15.89 -11.80
N ILE A 68 -0.93 14.74 -11.12
CA ILE A 68 -1.85 13.62 -11.17
C ILE A 68 -2.60 13.52 -9.84
N ARG A 69 -3.91 13.33 -9.89
CA ARG A 69 -4.77 13.11 -8.74
C ARG A 69 -5.71 11.94 -8.99
N ALA A 70 -5.53 10.83 -8.26
CA ALA A 70 -6.28 9.59 -8.49
C ALA A 70 -7.65 9.58 -7.80
N PHE A 71 -7.76 10.09 -6.59
CA PHE A 71 -8.92 10.23 -5.72
C PHE A 71 -9.22 9.04 -4.81
N GLY A 72 -9.61 7.91 -5.31
CA GLY A 72 -9.98 6.85 -4.40
C GLY A 72 -10.03 5.48 -5.04
N ASN A 73 -9.88 4.47 -4.22
CA ASN A 73 -9.70 3.08 -4.55
C ASN A 73 -8.20 2.73 -4.70
N PHE A 74 -7.90 1.57 -5.22
CA PHE A 74 -6.52 1.12 -5.44
C PHE A 74 -6.02 1.62 -6.81
N ASP A 75 -5.06 2.54 -6.81
CA ASP A 75 -4.55 3.15 -8.03
C ASP A 75 -3.05 2.89 -8.25
N ARG A 76 -2.61 3.04 -9.48
CA ARG A 76 -1.20 3.05 -9.85
C ARG A 76 -0.93 4.32 -10.64
N LEU A 77 -0.04 5.15 -10.10
CA LEU A 77 0.33 6.43 -10.66
C LEU A 77 1.78 6.35 -11.13
N HIS A 78 2.01 6.73 -12.37
CA HIS A 78 3.35 6.72 -12.94
C HIS A 78 3.69 8.09 -13.50
N ALA A 79 4.73 8.71 -12.95
CA ALA A 79 5.46 9.77 -13.62
C ALA A 79 6.13 9.23 -14.88
N ASN A 80 6.53 10.12 -15.77
CA ASN A 80 7.29 9.74 -16.96
C ASN A 80 8.78 9.47 -16.59
N THR A 81 9.58 9.24 -17.58
CA THR A 81 11.03 8.99 -17.41
C THR A 81 11.88 10.22 -17.72
N TYR A 82 11.32 11.41 -17.62
CA TYR A 82 12.03 12.68 -17.84
C TYR A 82 12.59 13.23 -16.54
N SER A 83 13.89 13.18 -16.38
CA SER A 83 14.62 13.56 -15.18
C SER A 83 14.93 15.05 -15.06
N ARG A 84 14.07 15.96 -15.46
CA ARG A 84 14.31 17.42 -15.33
C ARG A 84 13.08 18.26 -15.09
N ASP A 85 11.95 17.65 -14.97
CA ASP A 85 10.69 18.28 -14.61
C ASP A 85 10.42 18.13 -13.11
N GLN A 86 9.22 18.38 -12.70
CA GLN A 86 8.81 18.26 -11.32
C GLN A 86 7.36 17.76 -11.30
N ASP A 87 7.20 16.49 -11.02
CA ASP A 87 5.90 15.84 -11.02
C ASP A 87 5.30 15.74 -9.62
N GLN A 88 4.00 15.79 -9.55
CA GLN A 88 3.27 15.65 -8.30
C GLN A 88 2.17 14.63 -8.46
N LEU A 89 2.31 13.50 -7.79
CA LEU A 89 1.39 12.38 -7.85
C LEU A 89 0.70 12.16 -6.52
N TYR A 90 -0.63 12.23 -6.53
CA TYR A 90 -1.49 12.09 -5.35
C TYR A 90 -2.44 10.90 -5.50
N GLY A 91 -2.30 9.88 -4.64
CA GLY A 91 -3.21 8.73 -4.54
C GLY A 91 -4.54 9.11 -3.92
N TYR A 92 -4.54 9.81 -2.81
CA TYR A 92 -5.64 10.23 -1.95
C TYR A 92 -6.20 9.13 -1.07
N GLY A 93 -6.91 8.18 -1.60
CA GLY A 93 -7.55 7.18 -0.74
C GLY A 93 -7.67 5.81 -1.37
N GLY A 94 -7.32 4.80 -0.62
CA GLY A 94 -7.13 3.42 -1.08
C GLY A 94 -5.69 3.01 -0.87
N ASP A 95 -5.33 1.81 -1.26
CA ASP A 95 -3.96 1.31 -1.15
C ASP A 95 -3.25 1.53 -2.49
N ASP A 96 -2.46 2.59 -2.61
CA ASP A 96 -1.95 3.07 -3.88
C ASP A 96 -0.48 2.70 -4.12
N PHE A 97 -0.11 2.67 -5.40
CA PHE A 97 1.27 2.60 -5.85
C PHE A 97 1.62 3.86 -6.62
N VAL A 98 2.58 4.62 -6.10
CA VAL A 98 3.01 5.91 -6.66
C VAL A 98 4.46 5.78 -7.10
N TYR A 99 4.71 6.00 -8.39
CA TYR A 99 6.04 5.86 -9.01
C TYR A 99 6.50 7.21 -9.54
N VAL A 100 7.54 7.76 -8.92
CA VAL A 100 8.23 8.97 -9.34
C VAL A 100 9.73 8.74 -9.54
N ASP A 101 10.14 7.47 -9.62
CA ASP A 101 11.52 7.02 -9.78
C ASP A 101 12.02 7.19 -11.23
N ASP A 102 12.21 8.43 -11.68
CA ASP A 102 12.54 8.80 -13.05
C ASP A 102 14.00 9.23 -13.27
N GLY A 103 14.78 9.34 -12.22
CA GLY A 103 16.22 9.61 -12.22
C GLY A 103 16.61 11.01 -11.74
N ASP A 104 15.68 11.77 -11.14
CA ASP A 104 16.02 13.00 -10.41
C ASP A 104 15.40 13.02 -9.01
N THR A 105 15.39 14.12 -8.32
CA THR A 105 14.94 14.21 -6.92
C THR A 105 14.02 15.41 -6.69
N LYS A 106 13.22 15.75 -7.69
CA LYS A 106 12.37 16.95 -7.65
C LYS A 106 10.89 16.65 -7.51
N ASP A 107 10.53 15.39 -7.62
CA ASP A 107 9.15 14.96 -7.69
C ASP A 107 8.50 14.84 -6.32
N ALA A 108 7.21 14.60 -6.30
CA ALA A 108 6.48 14.38 -5.07
C ALA A 108 5.50 13.21 -5.19
N ALA A 109 5.75 12.16 -4.41
CA ALA A 109 4.86 11.04 -4.22
C ALA A 109 4.05 11.21 -2.93
N VAL A 110 2.75 11.28 -3.04
CA VAL A 110 1.81 11.41 -1.93
C VAL A 110 0.82 10.26 -1.98
N GLY A 111 0.92 9.31 -1.07
CA GLY A 111 -0.02 8.19 -0.96
C GLY A 111 -1.40 8.69 -0.57
N GLY A 112 -1.59 9.06 0.66
CA GLY A 112 -2.86 9.57 1.17
C GLY A 112 -3.39 8.79 2.35
N THR A 113 -4.59 8.24 2.23
CA THR A 113 -5.18 7.38 3.25
C THR A 113 -5.32 5.95 2.74
N GLY A 114 -4.80 4.99 3.47
CA GLY A 114 -4.72 3.58 3.09
C GLY A 114 -3.34 3.04 3.38
N PHE A 115 -2.93 2.02 2.68
CA PHE A 115 -1.57 1.49 2.75
C PHE A 115 -0.85 1.71 1.42
N ASP A 116 0.03 2.73 1.38
CA ASP A 116 0.59 3.26 0.15
C ASP A 116 2.07 2.90 -0.06
N TRP A 117 2.41 2.55 -1.29
CA TRP A 117 3.76 2.29 -1.74
C TRP A 117 4.25 3.40 -2.65
N CYS A 118 5.34 4.08 -2.25
CA CYS A 118 5.98 5.11 -3.05
C CYS A 118 7.36 4.65 -3.52
N TYR A 119 7.57 4.68 -4.82
CA TYR A 119 8.83 4.40 -5.49
C TYR A 119 9.45 5.72 -5.93
N VAL A 120 10.64 6.00 -5.44
CA VAL A 120 11.28 7.31 -5.51
C VAL A 120 12.78 7.19 -5.80
N ASP A 121 13.41 8.22 -6.33
CA ASP A 121 14.86 8.32 -6.46
C ASP A 121 15.53 8.72 -5.14
N ALA A 122 14.84 9.51 -4.33
CA ALA A 122 15.29 9.87 -2.99
C ALA A 122 14.13 9.96 -1.99
N THR A 123 14.41 9.69 -0.72
CA THR A 123 13.38 9.71 0.34
C THR A 123 12.71 11.07 0.53
N ILE A 124 13.33 12.16 0.07
CA ILE A 124 12.76 13.50 0.15
C ILE A 124 11.52 13.69 -0.73
N GLU A 125 11.35 12.85 -1.75
CA GLU A 125 10.22 12.88 -2.67
C GLU A 125 8.97 12.22 -2.10
N ALA A 126 9.14 11.34 -1.11
CA ALA A 126 8.03 10.64 -0.48
C ALA A 126 7.44 11.45 0.67
N ALA A 127 6.14 11.70 0.61
CA ALA A 127 5.41 12.28 1.73
C ALA A 127 5.25 11.29 2.90
N ASN A 128 4.98 11.81 4.10
CA ASN A 128 4.73 10.98 5.30
C ASN A 128 3.51 10.06 5.19
N SER A 129 2.69 10.26 4.18
CA SER A 129 1.55 9.40 3.86
C SER A 129 1.91 8.16 3.04
N CYS A 130 3.18 7.96 2.70
CA CYS A 130 3.67 6.73 2.09
C CYS A 130 4.06 5.75 3.19
N ASP A 131 3.32 4.66 3.36
CA ASP A 131 3.60 3.62 4.37
C ASP A 131 4.84 2.82 4.03
N LYS A 132 5.11 2.67 2.76
CA LYS A 132 6.30 2.01 2.25
C LYS A 132 7.01 2.88 1.21
N VAL A 133 8.24 3.25 1.51
CA VAL A 133 9.11 3.97 0.58
C VAL A 133 10.17 3.03 0.02
N VAL A 134 10.29 2.98 -1.29
CA VAL A 134 11.28 2.20 -2.03
C VAL A 134 12.13 3.14 -2.85
N VAL A 135 13.38 3.33 -2.47
CA VAL A 135 14.35 4.14 -3.22
C VAL A 135 15.01 3.25 -4.28
N ARG A 136 15.08 3.70 -5.52
CA ARG A 136 15.64 2.98 -6.67
C ARG A 136 16.78 3.71 -7.36
#